data_08cf54ce305a34b870c1e055da7b3513
#
_entry.id   08cf54ce305a34b870c1e055da7b3513
#
_cell.length_a   1.000
_cell.length_b   1.000
_cell.length_c   1.000
_cell.angle_alpha   90.00
_cell.angle_beta   90.00
_cell.angle_gamma   90.00
#
_symmetry.space_group_name_H-M   'P 1'
#
loop_
_entity.id
_entity.type
_entity.pdbx_description
1 polymer ?
#
loop_
_entity_poly.entity_id
_entity_poly.type
_entity_poly.pdbx_seq_one_letter_code
_entity_poly.pdbx_strand_id
1 'polypeptide(L)'
;MRNQILDCINNRVSLRTYDDRPITDEELQAVLEAAMHAPTAGNQMLYSIIVIRNQETKEKLSKSCDNQPFIAKAPVLLLFVADQHKWFDFYKKNGVKEFCEEQKEKGYCFEAPQESDLILAAEDTMIAAQNAVIAAESLGIGSCYIGDIVENYEYHQKLFELPEYVFPISLLCLGHYKPNHNRVFRKRFDPKFVVFEEKYHQLSDEEYDEMFEEECKKYRQDNPYKAHNYAQMFYARKTGAAFSKEMARSFRVALK
;
A
#
# COMPACT_ATOMS: atom_id res chain seq x y z
N MET A 1 20.05 -18.96 8.51
CA MET A 1 19.57 -19.81 7.40
C MET A 1 19.42 -18.91 6.17
N ARG A 2 19.88 -19.33 4.99
CA ARG A 2 19.71 -18.61 3.70
C ARG A 2 18.98 -19.50 2.71
N ASN A 3 18.07 -18.93 1.94
CA ASN A 3 17.45 -19.57 0.77
C ASN A 3 17.02 -18.48 -0.22
N GLN A 4 16.66 -18.85 -1.43
CA GLN A 4 16.32 -17.91 -2.52
C GLN A 4 15.19 -16.95 -2.15
N ILE A 5 14.18 -17.37 -1.38
CA ILE A 5 13.06 -16.52 -0.96
C ILE A 5 13.54 -15.45 0.03
N LEU A 6 14.31 -15.85 1.05
CA LEU A 6 14.86 -14.91 2.03
C LEU A 6 15.86 -13.94 1.37
N ASP A 7 16.66 -14.41 0.42
CA ASP A 7 17.56 -13.55 -0.34
C ASP A 7 16.79 -12.54 -1.19
N CYS A 8 15.67 -12.93 -1.82
CA CYS A 8 14.77 -12.05 -2.56
C CYS A 8 14.21 -10.95 -1.64
N ILE A 9 13.66 -11.32 -0.50
CA ILE A 9 13.08 -10.37 0.49
C ILE A 9 14.13 -9.39 0.99
N ASN A 10 15.33 -9.88 1.34
CA ASN A 10 16.40 -9.07 1.92
C ASN A 10 17.08 -8.15 0.90
N ASN A 11 17.13 -8.55 -0.36
CA ASN A 11 17.77 -7.77 -1.42
C ASN A 11 16.83 -6.76 -2.10
N ARG A 12 15.53 -6.85 -1.89
CA ARG A 12 14.55 -5.94 -2.46
C ARG A 12 14.77 -4.48 -1.99
N VAL A 13 14.77 -3.58 -2.94
CA VAL A 13 14.78 -2.13 -2.70
C VAL A 13 13.66 -1.45 -3.50
N SER A 14 13.23 -0.25 -3.07
CA SER A 14 12.27 0.54 -3.85
C SER A 14 12.94 1.10 -5.11
N LEU A 15 12.44 0.69 -6.29
CA LEU A 15 12.93 1.10 -7.60
C LEU A 15 12.15 2.31 -8.12
N ARG A 16 12.86 3.38 -8.50
CA ARG A 16 12.28 4.62 -9.05
C ARG A 16 12.93 5.06 -10.37
N THR A 17 13.84 4.23 -10.90
CA THR A 17 14.49 4.44 -12.20
C THR A 17 14.54 3.11 -12.92
N TYR A 18 13.93 3.03 -14.07
CA TYR A 18 13.67 1.77 -14.76
C TYR A 18 14.58 1.60 -15.96
N ASP A 19 14.86 0.35 -16.32
CA ASP A 19 15.37 -0.04 -17.61
C ASP A 19 14.28 0.16 -18.69
N ASP A 20 14.69 0.31 -19.95
CA ASP A 20 13.75 0.47 -21.06
C ASP A 20 13.12 -0.86 -21.51
N ARG A 21 13.56 -1.99 -20.96
CA ARG A 21 12.99 -3.31 -21.22
C ARG A 21 11.55 -3.37 -20.74
N PRO A 22 10.58 -3.74 -21.59
CA PRO A 22 9.21 -3.88 -21.19
C PRO A 22 9.03 -5.07 -20.22
N ILE A 23 8.03 -5.02 -19.38
CA ILE A 23 7.53 -6.19 -18.64
C ILE A 23 6.68 -6.99 -19.62
N THR A 24 7.00 -8.26 -19.84
CA THR A 24 6.24 -9.14 -20.74
C THR A 24 4.90 -9.52 -20.13
N ASP A 25 3.99 -10.01 -20.95
CA ASP A 25 2.68 -10.47 -20.44
C ASP A 25 2.82 -11.70 -19.55
N GLU A 26 3.78 -12.58 -19.81
CA GLU A 26 4.10 -13.74 -18.99
C GLU A 26 4.66 -13.33 -17.63
N GLU A 27 5.58 -12.37 -17.60
CA GLU A 27 6.12 -11.82 -16.35
C GLU A 27 5.03 -11.17 -15.51
N LEU A 28 4.16 -10.36 -16.14
CA LEU A 28 3.06 -9.72 -15.44
C LEU A 28 2.03 -10.73 -14.93
N GLN A 29 1.70 -11.73 -15.74
CA GLN A 29 0.78 -12.80 -15.34
C GLN A 29 1.29 -13.54 -14.10
N ALA A 30 2.57 -13.91 -14.07
CA ALA A 30 3.18 -14.56 -12.91
C ALA A 30 3.11 -13.69 -11.64
N VAL A 31 3.29 -12.37 -11.77
CA VAL A 31 3.15 -11.43 -10.65
C VAL A 31 1.70 -11.36 -10.16
N LEU A 32 0.73 -11.31 -11.08
CA LEU A 32 -0.69 -11.26 -10.74
C LEU A 32 -1.17 -12.57 -10.10
N GLU A 33 -0.75 -13.72 -10.62
CA GLU A 33 -1.06 -15.02 -10.04
C GLU A 33 -0.52 -15.14 -8.62
N ALA A 34 0.72 -14.72 -8.38
CA ALA A 34 1.29 -14.70 -7.04
C ALA A 34 0.50 -13.79 -6.08
N ALA A 35 0.04 -12.62 -6.54
CA ALA A 35 -0.83 -11.75 -5.76
C ALA A 35 -2.14 -12.45 -5.38
N MET A 36 -2.76 -13.14 -6.34
CA MET A 36 -4.03 -13.85 -6.13
C MET A 36 -3.91 -15.09 -5.23
N HIS A 37 -2.71 -15.63 -5.08
CA HIS A 37 -2.42 -16.72 -4.14
C HIS A 37 -2.16 -16.26 -2.70
N ALA A 38 -2.25 -14.97 -2.42
CA ALA A 38 -2.18 -14.46 -1.06
C ALA A 38 -3.33 -15.00 -0.19
N PRO A 39 -3.08 -15.32 1.09
CA PRO A 39 -4.18 -15.67 1.99
C PRO A 39 -5.07 -14.45 2.21
N THR A 40 -6.38 -14.68 2.37
CA THR A 40 -7.37 -13.64 2.65
C THR A 40 -8.36 -14.10 3.71
N ALA A 41 -8.99 -13.15 4.39
CA ALA A 41 -9.99 -13.42 5.40
C ALA A 41 -11.16 -14.23 4.81
N GLY A 42 -11.41 -15.42 5.37
CA GLY A 42 -12.47 -16.32 4.90
C GLY A 42 -12.37 -16.70 3.41
N ASN A 43 -11.21 -16.55 2.79
CA ASN A 43 -10.99 -16.73 1.34
C ASN A 43 -11.90 -15.83 0.46
N GLN A 44 -12.23 -14.64 0.98
CA GLN A 44 -13.16 -13.72 0.31
C GLN A 44 -12.49 -12.90 -0.81
N MET A 45 -11.17 -12.76 -0.77
CA MET A 45 -10.41 -11.94 -1.72
C MET A 45 -11.00 -10.51 -1.82
N LEU A 46 -11.05 -9.82 -0.66
CA LEU A 46 -11.68 -8.50 -0.51
C LEU A 46 -10.87 -7.38 -1.19
N TYR A 47 -10.34 -7.65 -2.36
CA TYR A 47 -9.57 -6.70 -3.16
C TYR A 47 -9.82 -6.86 -4.65
N SER A 48 -9.48 -5.83 -5.40
CA SER A 48 -9.31 -5.87 -6.86
C SER A 48 -7.97 -5.28 -7.26
N ILE A 49 -7.44 -5.71 -8.42
CA ILE A 49 -6.18 -5.22 -8.98
C ILE A 49 -6.47 -4.62 -10.34
N ILE A 50 -6.16 -3.34 -10.52
CA ILE A 50 -6.29 -2.65 -11.81
C ILE A 50 -4.89 -2.50 -12.42
N VAL A 51 -4.69 -3.11 -13.60
CA VAL A 51 -3.44 -3.01 -14.36
C VAL A 51 -3.46 -1.74 -15.22
N ILE A 52 -2.45 -0.88 -15.05
CA ILE A 52 -2.37 0.42 -15.74
C ILE A 52 -1.13 0.45 -16.62
N ARG A 53 -1.36 0.52 -17.95
CA ARG A 53 -0.33 0.64 -18.97
C ARG A 53 -0.48 1.95 -19.77
N ASN A 54 -1.66 2.55 -19.76
CA ASN A 54 -1.95 3.77 -20.51
C ASN A 54 -1.08 4.94 -20.00
N GLN A 55 -0.35 5.58 -20.90
CA GLN A 55 0.62 6.61 -20.55
C GLN A 55 -0.06 7.87 -19.97
N GLU A 56 -1.19 8.28 -20.52
CA GLU A 56 -1.95 9.44 -20.03
C GLU A 56 -2.43 9.22 -18.60
N THR A 57 -2.91 8.01 -18.27
CA THR A 57 -3.32 7.63 -16.91
C THR A 57 -2.13 7.67 -15.95
N LYS A 58 -0.97 7.14 -16.36
CA LYS A 58 0.26 7.20 -15.55
C LYS A 58 0.73 8.64 -15.29
N GLU A 59 0.59 9.54 -16.25
CA GLU A 59 0.89 10.97 -16.11
C GLU A 59 -0.07 11.67 -15.15
N LYS A 60 -1.36 11.33 -15.20
CA LYS A 60 -2.35 11.82 -14.24
C LYS A 60 -2.01 11.38 -12.82
N LEU A 61 -1.68 10.10 -12.64
CA LEU A 61 -1.26 9.55 -11.34
C LEU A 61 0.04 10.16 -10.84
N SER A 62 1.01 10.38 -11.71
CA SER A 62 2.26 11.06 -11.35
C SER A 62 2.01 12.44 -10.71
N LYS A 63 1.00 13.16 -11.18
CA LYS A 63 0.62 14.48 -10.66
C LYS A 63 -0.21 14.37 -9.38
N SER A 64 -1.22 13.51 -9.36
CA SER A 64 -2.14 13.37 -8.23
C SER A 64 -1.53 12.66 -7.02
N CYS A 65 -0.45 11.91 -7.20
CA CYS A 65 0.32 11.26 -6.15
C CYS A 65 1.60 12.05 -5.83
N ASP A 66 1.46 13.24 -5.29
CA ASP A 66 2.54 14.12 -4.79
C ASP A 66 3.60 14.48 -5.85
N ASN A 67 3.19 14.70 -7.11
CA ASN A 67 4.07 15.11 -8.22
C ASN A 67 5.33 14.22 -8.34
N GLN A 68 5.17 12.91 -8.38
CA GLN A 68 6.26 11.94 -8.47
C GLN A 68 6.49 11.47 -9.93
N PRO A 69 7.44 12.07 -10.70
CA PRO A 69 7.60 11.81 -12.13
C PRO A 69 7.97 10.36 -12.48
N PHE A 70 8.56 9.60 -11.56
CA PHE A 70 8.93 8.21 -11.81
C PHE A 70 7.70 7.29 -11.95
N ILE A 71 6.52 7.67 -11.44
CA ILE A 71 5.27 6.94 -11.61
C ILE A 71 4.91 6.88 -13.11
N ALA A 72 4.97 8.03 -13.80
CA ALA A 72 4.69 8.09 -15.23
C ALA A 72 5.71 7.31 -16.10
N LYS A 73 6.93 7.11 -15.57
CA LYS A 73 8.01 6.38 -16.26
C LYS A 73 7.99 4.87 -16.03
N ALA A 74 7.21 4.38 -15.07
CA ALA A 74 7.12 2.95 -14.81
C ALA A 74 6.47 2.23 -16.00
N PRO A 75 7.02 1.09 -16.46
CA PRO A 75 6.42 0.29 -17.52
C PRO A 75 4.98 -0.11 -17.23
N VAL A 76 4.71 -0.59 -16.01
CA VAL A 76 3.39 -1.03 -15.54
C VAL A 76 3.14 -0.50 -14.14
N LEU A 77 1.90 -0.10 -13.87
CA LEU A 77 1.42 0.16 -12.52
C LEU A 77 0.33 -0.85 -12.18
N LEU A 78 0.30 -1.29 -10.93
CA LEU A 78 -0.80 -2.07 -10.36
C LEU A 78 -1.46 -1.24 -9.27
N LEU A 79 -2.73 -0.89 -9.47
CA LEU A 79 -3.53 -0.27 -8.43
C LEU A 79 -4.26 -1.36 -7.65
N PHE A 80 -3.95 -1.47 -6.39
CA PHE A 80 -4.59 -2.36 -5.44
C PHE A 80 -5.68 -1.60 -4.68
N VAL A 81 -6.90 -2.08 -4.77
CA VAL A 81 -8.08 -1.47 -4.12
C VAL A 81 -8.71 -2.45 -3.14
N ALA A 82 -9.08 -1.98 -1.96
CA ALA A 82 -10.00 -2.68 -1.07
C ALA A 82 -11.37 -2.73 -1.74
N ASP A 83 -12.02 -3.89 -1.79
CA ASP A 83 -13.21 -4.12 -2.60
C ASP A 83 -14.21 -4.98 -1.82
N GLN A 84 -15.09 -4.31 -1.09
CA GLN A 84 -16.24 -4.91 -0.41
C GLN A 84 -17.47 -4.96 -1.32
N HIS A 85 -17.47 -4.19 -2.42
CA HIS A 85 -18.60 -4.04 -3.32
C HIS A 85 -19.09 -5.39 -3.87
N LYS A 86 -18.17 -6.25 -4.32
CA LYS A 86 -18.49 -7.57 -4.91
C LYS A 86 -19.30 -8.46 -3.97
N TRP A 87 -18.90 -8.52 -2.69
CA TRP A 87 -19.59 -9.32 -1.70
C TRP A 87 -20.91 -8.69 -1.28
N PHE A 88 -20.95 -7.38 -1.10
CA PHE A 88 -22.17 -6.66 -0.74
C PHE A 88 -23.23 -6.82 -1.83
N ASP A 89 -22.86 -6.68 -3.11
CA ASP A 89 -23.76 -6.90 -4.24
C ASP A 89 -24.20 -8.36 -4.36
N PHE A 90 -23.29 -9.30 -4.12
CA PHE A 90 -23.63 -10.73 -4.08
C PHE A 90 -24.65 -11.03 -2.98
N TYR A 91 -24.53 -10.45 -1.81
CA TYR A 91 -25.48 -10.60 -0.72
C TYR A 91 -26.85 -10.00 -1.06
N LYS A 92 -26.89 -8.78 -1.59
CA LYS A 92 -28.13 -8.15 -2.06
C LYS A 92 -28.85 -9.01 -3.11
N LYS A 93 -28.11 -9.49 -4.10
CA LYS A 93 -28.65 -10.32 -5.18
C LYS A 93 -29.23 -11.65 -4.68
N ASN A 94 -28.75 -12.18 -3.57
CA ASN A 94 -29.14 -13.48 -3.04
C ASN A 94 -30.09 -13.40 -1.83
N GLY A 95 -30.76 -12.27 -1.62
CA GLY A 95 -31.83 -12.14 -0.62
C GLY A 95 -31.33 -12.18 0.83
N VAL A 96 -30.08 -11.76 1.09
CA VAL A 96 -29.54 -11.78 2.46
C VAL A 96 -30.28 -10.81 3.37
N LYS A 97 -30.84 -9.72 2.83
CA LYS A 97 -31.67 -8.79 3.60
C LYS A 97 -32.91 -9.48 4.14
N GLU A 98 -33.66 -10.15 3.28
CA GLU A 98 -34.87 -10.91 3.62
C GLU A 98 -34.55 -12.03 4.62
N PHE A 99 -33.45 -12.75 4.38
CA PHE A 99 -32.96 -13.77 5.33
C PHE A 99 -32.67 -13.18 6.72
N CYS A 100 -32.04 -12.01 6.82
CA CYS A 100 -31.76 -11.35 8.09
C CYS A 100 -33.05 -10.90 8.79
N GLU A 101 -34.04 -10.39 8.04
CA GLU A 101 -35.34 -10.03 8.57
C GLU A 101 -36.09 -11.23 9.16
N GLU A 102 -36.08 -12.38 8.47
CA GLU A 102 -36.68 -13.64 8.96
C GLU A 102 -35.96 -14.19 10.20
N GLN A 103 -34.67 -13.95 10.33
CA GLN A 103 -33.81 -14.48 11.40
C GLN A 103 -33.40 -13.41 12.44
N LYS A 104 -34.08 -12.28 12.49
CA LYS A 104 -33.67 -11.16 13.35
C LYS A 104 -33.63 -11.50 14.84
N GLU A 105 -34.45 -12.47 15.27
CA GLU A 105 -34.44 -12.97 16.66
C GLU A 105 -33.11 -13.63 17.03
N LYS A 106 -32.32 -14.08 16.03
CA LYS A 106 -30.95 -14.61 16.21
C LYS A 106 -29.89 -13.50 16.17
N GLY A 107 -30.28 -12.25 16.03
CA GLY A 107 -29.40 -11.09 16.02
C GLY A 107 -28.78 -10.76 14.65
N TYR A 108 -29.22 -11.41 13.55
CA TYR A 108 -28.74 -11.06 12.22
C TYR A 108 -29.34 -9.72 11.76
N CYS A 109 -28.48 -8.86 11.23
CA CYS A 109 -28.85 -7.57 10.64
C CYS A 109 -28.11 -7.42 9.31
N PHE A 110 -28.81 -7.03 8.25
CA PHE A 110 -28.19 -6.73 6.97
C PHE A 110 -27.81 -5.26 6.94
N GLU A 111 -26.52 -4.99 6.96
CA GLU A 111 -25.95 -3.65 6.96
C GLU A 111 -25.02 -3.47 5.76
N ALA A 112 -24.80 -2.23 5.36
CA ALA A 112 -23.77 -1.87 4.40
C ALA A 112 -22.37 -2.08 5.02
N PRO A 113 -21.32 -2.25 4.19
CA PRO A 113 -19.94 -2.34 4.70
C PRO A 113 -19.57 -1.18 5.63
N GLN A 114 -18.97 -1.52 6.76
CA GLN A 114 -18.57 -0.61 7.83
C GLN A 114 -17.06 -0.41 7.85
N GLU A 115 -16.55 0.40 8.79
CA GLU A 115 -15.12 0.66 8.97
C GLU A 115 -14.29 -0.62 9.18
N SER A 116 -14.83 -1.60 9.92
CA SER A 116 -14.16 -2.90 10.14
C SER A 116 -13.98 -3.68 8.85
N ASP A 117 -14.96 -3.61 7.94
CA ASP A 117 -14.90 -4.28 6.65
C ASP A 117 -13.85 -3.64 5.74
N LEU A 118 -13.73 -2.29 5.78
CA LEU A 118 -12.69 -1.60 5.05
C LEU A 118 -11.28 -1.95 5.57
N ILE A 119 -11.11 -2.03 6.90
CA ILE A 119 -9.82 -2.43 7.50
C ILE A 119 -9.45 -3.84 7.05
N LEU A 120 -10.37 -4.79 7.15
CA LEU A 120 -10.14 -6.18 6.73
C LEU A 120 -9.80 -6.28 5.23
N ALA A 121 -10.54 -5.54 4.39
CA ALA A 121 -10.27 -5.49 2.95
C ALA A 121 -8.91 -4.83 2.64
N ALA A 122 -8.50 -3.81 3.40
CA ALA A 122 -7.20 -3.18 3.25
C ALA A 122 -6.05 -4.13 3.65
N GLU A 123 -6.22 -4.95 4.68
CA GLU A 123 -5.26 -5.98 5.07
C GLU A 123 -5.11 -7.02 3.96
N ASP A 124 -6.20 -7.61 3.46
CA ASP A 124 -6.19 -8.55 2.32
C ASP A 124 -5.48 -7.93 1.11
N THR A 125 -5.80 -6.67 0.80
CA THR A 125 -5.21 -5.91 -0.30
C THR A 125 -3.69 -5.79 -0.17
N MET A 126 -3.18 -5.46 1.02
CA MET A 126 -1.74 -5.30 1.24
C MET A 126 -0.99 -6.62 1.29
N ILE A 127 -1.62 -7.70 1.75
CA ILE A 127 -1.05 -9.06 1.71
C ILE A 127 -0.87 -9.49 0.24
N ALA A 128 -1.90 -9.29 -0.60
CA ALA A 128 -1.82 -9.58 -2.03
C ALA A 128 -0.76 -8.72 -2.74
N ALA A 129 -0.70 -7.43 -2.44
CA ALA A 129 0.30 -6.51 -2.98
C ALA A 129 1.73 -6.93 -2.59
N GLN A 130 1.94 -7.42 -1.36
CA GLN A 130 3.27 -7.88 -0.93
C GLN A 130 3.68 -9.18 -1.63
N ASN A 131 2.76 -10.10 -1.92
CA ASN A 131 3.05 -11.27 -2.75
C ASN A 131 3.48 -10.85 -4.17
N ALA A 132 2.78 -9.87 -4.78
CA ALA A 132 3.18 -9.30 -6.07
C ALA A 132 4.60 -8.74 -6.05
N VAL A 133 4.98 -8.02 -4.97
CA VAL A 133 6.33 -7.45 -4.80
C VAL A 133 7.40 -8.53 -4.75
N ILE A 134 7.17 -9.62 -4.01
CA ILE A 134 8.14 -10.72 -3.89
C ILE A 134 8.26 -11.46 -5.23
N ALA A 135 7.14 -11.74 -5.90
CA ALA A 135 7.14 -12.36 -7.22
C ALA A 135 7.87 -11.50 -8.26
N ALA A 136 7.58 -10.21 -8.32
CA ALA A 136 8.28 -9.28 -9.21
C ALA A 136 9.78 -9.29 -8.96
N GLU A 137 10.23 -9.15 -7.71
CA GLU A 137 11.65 -9.18 -7.35
C GLU A 137 12.32 -10.49 -7.75
N SER A 138 11.64 -11.64 -7.60
CA SER A 138 12.17 -12.95 -8.01
C SER A 138 12.39 -13.08 -9.51
N LEU A 139 11.65 -12.30 -10.31
CA LEU A 139 11.78 -12.19 -11.76
C LEU A 139 12.75 -11.08 -12.20
N GLY A 140 13.43 -10.41 -11.26
CA GLY A 140 14.31 -9.28 -11.56
C GLY A 140 13.56 -7.99 -11.90
N ILE A 141 12.30 -7.90 -11.54
CA ILE A 141 11.45 -6.71 -11.67
C ILE A 141 11.42 -5.99 -10.33
N GLY A 142 11.96 -4.78 -10.31
CA GLY A 142 11.89 -3.92 -9.14
C GLY A 142 10.54 -3.25 -8.98
N SER A 143 10.22 -2.87 -7.76
CA SER A 143 8.94 -2.27 -7.41
C SER A 143 9.08 -1.05 -6.49
N CYS A 144 8.05 -0.20 -6.46
CA CYS A 144 7.93 0.87 -5.49
C CYS A 144 6.46 1.09 -5.13
N TYR A 145 6.14 1.00 -3.84
CA TYR A 145 4.83 1.37 -3.32
C TYR A 145 4.62 2.88 -3.31
N ILE A 146 3.44 3.32 -3.70
CA ILE A 146 2.95 4.69 -3.66
C ILE A 146 1.70 4.74 -2.78
N GLY A 147 1.86 5.26 -1.56
CA GLY A 147 0.76 5.45 -0.62
C GLY A 147 -0.08 6.68 -0.95
N ASP A 148 0.49 7.64 -1.67
CA ASP A 148 -0.17 8.89 -2.04
C ASP A 148 -1.37 8.69 -2.97
N ILE A 149 -1.62 7.48 -3.46
CA ILE A 149 -2.85 7.10 -4.18
C ILE A 149 -4.11 7.26 -3.33
N VAL A 150 -3.96 7.26 -2.01
CA VAL A 150 -5.06 7.49 -1.05
C VAL A 150 -5.49 8.96 -1.01
N GLU A 151 -4.61 9.89 -1.44
CA GLU A 151 -4.97 11.29 -1.60
C GLU A 151 -5.99 11.47 -2.72
N ASN A 152 -6.75 12.57 -2.66
CA ASN A 152 -7.66 12.95 -3.75
C ASN A 152 -8.65 11.83 -4.13
N TYR A 153 -9.24 11.17 -3.14
CA TYR A 153 -10.07 9.97 -3.33
C TYR A 153 -11.10 10.14 -4.45
N GLU A 154 -11.88 11.23 -4.43
CA GLU A 154 -12.95 11.47 -5.41
C GLU A 154 -12.40 11.60 -6.85
N TYR A 155 -11.18 12.14 -6.99
CA TYR A 155 -10.50 12.20 -8.28
C TYR A 155 -10.13 10.79 -8.76
N HIS A 156 -9.53 9.97 -7.90
CA HIS A 156 -9.15 8.59 -8.24
C HIS A 156 -10.37 7.70 -8.42
N GLN A 157 -11.42 7.87 -7.60
CA GLN A 157 -12.69 7.18 -7.78
C GLN A 157 -13.26 7.41 -9.17
N LYS A 158 -13.31 8.69 -9.61
CA LYS A 158 -13.78 9.03 -10.96
C LYS A 158 -12.85 8.53 -12.07
N LEU A 159 -11.53 8.63 -11.87
CA LEU A 159 -10.53 8.22 -12.87
C LEU A 159 -10.61 6.72 -13.19
N PHE A 160 -10.89 5.91 -12.19
CA PHE A 160 -10.95 4.44 -12.29
C PHE A 160 -12.38 3.89 -12.25
N GLU A 161 -13.40 4.77 -12.22
CA GLU A 161 -14.81 4.38 -12.14
C GLU A 161 -15.08 3.43 -10.96
N LEU A 162 -14.43 3.71 -9.81
CA LEU A 162 -14.58 2.87 -8.62
C LEU A 162 -15.99 3.03 -8.05
N PRO A 163 -16.73 1.92 -7.88
CA PRO A 163 -18.06 1.97 -7.26
C PRO A 163 -17.95 2.25 -5.76
N GLU A 164 -19.11 2.41 -5.13
CA GLU A 164 -19.22 2.48 -3.67
C GLU A 164 -18.60 1.26 -3.01
N TYR A 165 -17.98 1.42 -1.84
CA TYR A 165 -17.24 0.38 -1.08
C TYR A 165 -16.00 -0.18 -1.80
N VAL A 166 -15.47 0.55 -2.78
CA VAL A 166 -14.16 0.28 -3.38
C VAL A 166 -13.23 1.46 -3.12
N PHE A 167 -12.10 1.19 -2.45
CA PHE A 167 -11.18 2.23 -2.01
C PHE A 167 -9.73 1.92 -2.43
N PRO A 168 -9.00 2.88 -3.03
CA PRO A 168 -7.60 2.69 -3.39
C PRO A 168 -6.72 2.60 -2.13
N ILE A 169 -5.95 1.51 -2.00
CA ILE A 169 -5.08 1.26 -0.86
C ILE A 169 -3.62 1.54 -1.21
N SER A 170 -3.17 1.05 -2.35
CA SER A 170 -1.78 1.21 -2.76
C SER A 170 -1.61 1.14 -4.27
N LEU A 171 -0.73 1.98 -4.79
CA LEU A 171 -0.28 1.88 -6.18
C LEU A 171 1.13 1.29 -6.19
N LEU A 172 1.37 0.27 -7.01
CA LEU A 172 2.66 -0.39 -7.14
C LEU A 172 3.24 -0.09 -8.53
N CYS A 173 4.36 0.63 -8.56
CA CYS A 173 5.15 0.82 -9.77
C CYS A 173 6.03 -0.41 -10.00
N LEU A 174 6.06 -0.92 -11.23
CA LEU A 174 6.88 -2.06 -11.65
C LEU A 174 7.77 -1.69 -12.83
N GLY A 175 9.01 -2.21 -12.84
CA GLY A 175 9.93 -2.07 -13.97
C GLY A 175 11.23 -2.83 -13.72
N HIS A 176 11.96 -3.16 -14.77
CA HIS A 176 13.23 -3.85 -14.64
C HIS A 176 14.31 -2.94 -14.06
N TYR A 177 15.24 -3.54 -13.31
CA TYR A 177 16.46 -2.87 -12.87
C TYR A 177 17.36 -2.59 -14.07
N LYS A 178 17.99 -1.40 -14.11
CA LYS A 178 19.08 -1.11 -15.04
C LYS A 178 20.28 -2.04 -14.78
N PRO A 179 21.07 -2.41 -15.80
CA PRO A 179 22.17 -3.36 -15.64
C PRO A 179 23.14 -3.05 -14.50
N ASN A 180 23.39 -1.78 -14.22
CA ASN A 180 24.32 -1.34 -13.17
C ASN A 180 23.59 -0.65 -12.01
N HIS A 181 22.35 -1.08 -11.70
CA HIS A 181 21.57 -0.47 -10.63
C HIS A 181 22.24 -0.65 -9.27
N ASN A 182 22.58 0.45 -8.62
CA ASN A 182 23.10 0.43 -7.25
C ASN A 182 21.93 0.30 -6.27
N ARG A 183 21.85 -0.81 -5.55
CA ARG A 183 20.82 -1.06 -4.52
C ARG A 183 21.18 -0.32 -3.24
N VAL A 184 20.39 0.67 -2.88
CA VAL A 184 20.57 1.44 -1.64
C VAL A 184 19.69 0.85 -0.55
N PHE A 185 20.31 0.10 0.36
CA PHE A 185 19.61 -0.49 1.50
C PHE A 185 19.36 0.56 2.58
N ARG A 186 18.17 0.50 3.17
CA ARG A 186 17.81 1.34 4.32
C ARG A 186 17.95 0.51 5.59
N LYS A 187 18.74 1.02 6.55
CA LYS A 187 18.84 0.43 7.88
C LYS A 187 17.44 0.34 8.50
N ARG A 188 17.15 -0.75 9.14
CA ARG A 188 15.94 -0.95 9.95
C ARG A 188 16.29 -0.70 11.41
N PHE A 189 15.27 -0.43 12.21
CA PHE A 189 15.45 -0.42 13.66
C PHE A 189 15.90 -1.80 14.16
N ASP A 190 16.57 -1.80 15.31
CA ASP A 190 16.91 -3.06 15.98
C ASP A 190 15.61 -3.82 16.32
N PRO A 191 15.58 -5.16 16.15
CA PRO A 191 14.41 -5.95 16.48
C PRO A 191 13.87 -5.72 17.89
N LYS A 192 14.70 -5.42 18.87
CA LYS A 192 14.29 -5.17 20.25
C LYS A 192 13.28 -4.02 20.41
N PHE A 193 13.20 -3.10 19.44
CA PHE A 193 12.26 -1.96 19.45
C PHE A 193 10.94 -2.24 18.71
N VAL A 194 10.81 -3.37 18.01
CA VAL A 194 9.65 -3.66 17.16
C VAL A 194 9.13 -5.10 17.29
N VAL A 195 9.86 -5.98 17.97
CA VAL A 195 9.48 -7.38 18.19
C VAL A 195 9.45 -7.63 19.70
N PHE A 196 8.28 -7.90 20.24
CA PHE A 196 8.08 -8.16 21.66
C PHE A 196 7.49 -9.54 21.87
N GLU A 197 7.84 -10.17 22.98
CA GLU A 197 7.29 -11.46 23.39
C GLU A 197 6.07 -11.24 24.30
N GLU A 198 4.99 -11.98 24.05
CA GLU A 198 3.76 -12.05 24.86
C GLU A 198 3.00 -10.71 25.00
N LYS A 199 3.67 -9.59 25.21
CA LYS A 199 3.06 -8.30 25.51
C LYS A 199 3.78 -7.16 24.81
N TYR A 200 3.01 -6.11 24.51
CA TYR A 200 3.59 -4.86 24.05
C TYR A 200 4.50 -4.25 25.14
N HIS A 201 5.68 -3.83 24.75
CA HIS A 201 6.61 -3.08 25.59
C HIS A 201 6.54 -1.59 25.27
N GLN A 202 6.17 -0.79 26.28
CA GLN A 202 6.25 0.68 26.16
C GLN A 202 7.70 1.10 26.33
N LEU A 203 8.30 1.66 25.27
CA LEU A 203 9.69 2.10 25.30
C LEU A 203 9.90 3.25 26.31
N SER A 204 11.03 3.24 27.01
CA SER A 204 11.48 4.35 27.84
C SER A 204 12.09 5.48 27.01
N ASP A 205 12.35 6.64 27.62
CA ASP A 205 12.99 7.77 26.94
C ASP A 205 14.40 7.40 26.44
N GLU A 206 15.15 6.62 27.22
CA GLU A 206 16.49 6.14 26.86
C GLU A 206 16.43 5.15 25.67
N GLU A 207 15.41 4.28 25.63
CA GLU A 207 15.20 3.36 24.51
C GLU A 207 14.79 4.14 23.24
N TYR A 208 14.00 5.21 23.34
CA TYR A 208 13.73 6.10 22.22
C TYR A 208 14.98 6.79 21.72
N ASP A 209 15.84 7.31 22.61
CA ASP A 209 17.09 7.94 22.23
C ASP A 209 18.01 6.97 21.49
N GLU A 210 18.11 5.72 21.95
CA GLU A 210 18.87 4.67 21.27
C GLU A 210 18.26 4.32 19.91
N MET A 211 16.95 4.09 19.85
CA MET A 211 16.21 3.72 18.62
C MET A 211 16.43 4.74 17.50
N PHE A 212 16.38 6.04 17.83
CA PHE A 212 16.46 7.13 16.88
C PHE A 212 17.84 7.77 16.75
N GLU A 213 18.87 7.29 17.42
CA GLU A 213 20.22 7.87 17.39
C GLU A 213 20.74 8.13 15.97
N GLU A 214 20.69 7.11 15.11
CA GLU A 214 21.15 7.21 13.72
C GLU A 214 20.28 8.15 12.86
N GLU A 215 18.99 8.23 13.15
CA GLU A 215 18.08 9.12 12.47
C GLU A 215 18.32 10.58 12.90
N CYS A 216 18.59 10.82 14.19
CA CYS A 216 18.91 12.15 14.73
C CYS A 216 20.20 12.72 14.12
N LYS A 217 21.18 11.88 13.79
CA LYS A 217 22.41 12.30 13.08
C LYS A 217 22.15 12.89 11.68
N LYS A 218 20.98 12.65 11.09
CA LYS A 218 20.57 13.21 9.78
C LYS A 218 19.98 14.61 9.88
N TYR A 219 19.78 15.12 11.08
CA TYR A 219 19.27 16.48 11.28
C TYR A 219 20.23 17.52 10.74
N ARG A 220 19.69 18.56 10.11
CA ARG A 220 20.44 19.73 9.63
C ARG A 220 19.76 21.00 10.15
N GLN A 221 20.55 21.94 10.62
CA GLN A 221 20.05 23.20 11.16
C GLN A 221 19.38 24.07 10.08
N ASP A 222 19.87 24.00 8.84
CA ASP A 222 19.37 24.73 7.66
C ASP A 222 18.20 24.05 6.96
N ASN A 223 17.35 23.35 7.70
CA ASN A 223 16.21 22.64 7.13
C ASN A 223 15.05 23.59 6.74
N PRO A 224 14.29 23.25 5.68
CA PRO A 224 13.22 24.10 5.15
C PRO A 224 12.02 24.28 6.10
N TYR A 225 11.93 23.45 7.14
CA TYR A 225 10.82 23.46 8.11
C TYR A 225 11.09 24.35 9.32
N LYS A 226 12.28 24.96 9.43
CA LYS A 226 12.74 25.70 10.62
C LYS A 226 12.62 24.88 11.92
N ALA A 227 12.77 23.57 11.79
CA ALA A 227 12.72 22.63 12.91
C ALA A 227 14.02 22.71 13.72
N HIS A 228 13.94 22.47 15.03
CA HIS A 228 15.07 22.53 15.95
C HIS A 228 15.72 21.17 16.22
N ASN A 229 15.08 20.08 15.81
CA ASN A 229 15.61 18.72 15.92
C ASN A 229 15.04 17.81 14.81
N TYR A 230 15.56 16.57 14.73
CA TYR A 230 15.14 15.61 13.73
C TYR A 230 13.64 15.25 13.82
N ALA A 231 13.12 15.04 15.02
CA ALA A 231 11.73 14.65 15.22
C ALA A 231 10.76 15.72 14.68
N GLN A 232 11.02 17.00 15.00
CA GLN A 232 10.23 18.12 14.46
C GLN A 232 10.32 18.21 12.94
N MET A 233 11.54 18.07 12.39
CA MET A 233 11.77 18.09 10.95
C MET A 233 11.02 16.93 10.25
N PHE A 234 11.09 15.73 10.80
CA PHE A 234 10.44 14.56 10.23
C PHE A 234 8.92 14.63 10.36
N TYR A 235 8.40 15.11 11.48
CA TYR A 235 6.98 15.37 11.69
C TYR A 235 6.42 16.35 10.65
N ALA A 236 7.08 17.51 10.49
CA ALA A 236 6.66 18.53 9.52
C ALA A 236 6.69 18.00 8.07
N ARG A 237 7.69 17.16 7.76
CA ARG A 237 7.85 16.55 6.44
C ARG A 237 6.83 15.44 6.16
N LYS A 238 6.35 14.72 7.17
CA LYS A 238 5.55 13.50 7.01
C LYS A 238 4.18 13.61 7.69
N THR A 239 4.10 13.37 8.97
CA THR A 239 2.83 13.26 9.71
C THR A 239 2.05 14.57 9.72
N GLY A 240 2.71 15.70 9.84
CA GLY A 240 2.12 17.05 9.83
C GLY A 240 1.94 17.66 8.43
N ALA A 241 2.39 17.00 7.38
CA ALA A 241 2.34 17.50 6.01
C ALA A 241 0.92 17.56 5.44
N ALA A 242 0.73 18.37 4.38
CA ALA A 242 -0.58 18.53 3.75
C ALA A 242 -1.12 17.21 3.18
N PHE A 243 -0.26 16.40 2.56
CA PHE A 243 -0.67 15.10 2.00
C PHE A 243 -1.22 14.16 3.07
N SER A 244 -0.64 14.12 4.29
CA SER A 244 -1.14 13.28 5.37
C SER A 244 -2.55 13.69 5.84
N LYS A 245 -2.82 15.00 5.86
CA LYS A 245 -4.15 15.54 6.17
C LYS A 245 -5.16 15.19 5.08
N GLU A 246 -4.73 15.27 3.81
CA GLU A 246 -5.57 14.91 2.67
C GLU A 246 -5.89 13.41 2.65
N MET A 247 -4.91 12.54 2.93
CA MET A 247 -5.16 11.10 3.08
C MET A 247 -6.21 10.83 4.17
N ALA A 248 -6.08 11.49 5.33
CA ALA A 248 -7.06 11.34 6.42
C ALA A 248 -8.46 11.85 6.02
N ARG A 249 -8.54 12.94 5.24
CA ARG A 249 -9.81 13.44 4.67
C ARG A 249 -10.42 12.40 3.72
N SER A 250 -9.61 11.88 2.80
CA SER A 250 -10.02 10.88 1.81
C SER A 250 -10.62 9.64 2.47
N PHE A 251 -9.98 9.10 3.51
CA PHE A 251 -10.53 7.99 4.28
C PHE A 251 -11.90 8.31 4.89
N ARG A 252 -12.06 9.49 5.49
CA ARG A 252 -13.34 9.91 6.09
C ARG A 252 -14.45 10.09 5.05
N VAL A 253 -14.11 10.45 3.82
CA VAL A 253 -15.09 10.55 2.72
C VAL A 253 -15.51 9.17 2.25
N ALA A 254 -14.57 8.24 2.11
CA ALA A 254 -14.84 6.88 1.67
C ALA A 254 -15.68 6.05 2.65
N LEU A 255 -15.71 6.45 3.94
CA LEU A 255 -16.47 5.79 5.02
C LEU A 255 -17.86 6.42 5.24
N LYS A 256 -18.28 7.37 4.42
CA LYS A 256 -19.61 8.00 4.48
C LYS A 256 -20.56 7.40 3.45
#